data_9c0fe65e1080da789dd15bbd7d62c588
#
_entry.id   9c0fe65e1080da789dd15bbd7d62c588
#
_cell.length_a   1.000
_cell.length_b   1.000
_cell.length_c   1.000
_cell.angle_alpha   90.00
_cell.angle_beta   90.00
_cell.angle_gamma   90.00
#
_symmetry.space_group_name_H-M   'P 1'
#
loop_
_entity.id
_entity.type
_entity.pdbx_description
1 polymer ?
#
loop_
_entity_poly.entity_id
_entity_poly.type
_entity_poly.pdbx_seq_one_letter_code
_entity_poly.pdbx_strand_id
1 'polypeptide(L)'
;QAGFGSSARFYDASAGLLGMTPGSYRAGGQGETIRFAIAQCSLGAILVAATPRGICAILIGDEPEPLLRDLEARFPQAELVGAQADFERTVAQVIGFVEAPRLGLDLPLDVRGTAFQRRVWEALRAVPAGATVSYRELAERLGMPGAARAVAGACAANPVAVAIPCHRVVRLDGTLSGYRWGIERKRTLLEREAGKS
;
A
#
# COMPACT_ATOMS: atom_id res chain seq x y z
N GLN A 1 -25.10 -10.05 -2.54
CA GLN A 1 -25.32 -8.74 -3.19
C GLN A 1 -24.72 -7.68 -2.27
N ALA A 2 -23.43 -7.33 -2.50
CA ALA A 2 -22.83 -6.19 -1.85
C ALA A 2 -23.38 -4.93 -2.52
N GLY A 3 -24.32 -4.27 -1.87
CA GLY A 3 -24.79 -2.96 -2.28
C GLY A 3 -23.71 -1.93 -2.05
N PHE A 4 -23.00 -1.54 -3.09
CA PHE A 4 -22.13 -0.38 -3.04
C PHE A 4 -22.99 0.88 -3.00
N GLY A 5 -22.94 1.59 -1.88
CA GLY A 5 -23.60 2.88 -1.75
C GLY A 5 -23.02 3.89 -2.74
N SER A 6 -23.87 4.58 -3.34
CA SER A 6 -23.98 5.60 -4.38
C SER A 6 -22.83 6.57 -4.73
N SER A 7 -21.58 6.37 -4.40
CA SER A 7 -20.47 7.25 -4.80
C SER A 7 -19.48 6.65 -5.81
N ALA A 8 -19.51 5.35 -6.07
CA ALA A 8 -18.74 4.78 -7.15
C ALA A 8 -19.51 4.91 -8.46
N ARG A 9 -19.25 5.94 -9.25
CA ARG A 9 -19.76 6.04 -10.61
C ARG A 9 -19.04 5.01 -11.47
N PHE A 10 -19.75 4.00 -11.93
CA PHE A 10 -19.28 3.08 -12.94
C PHE A 10 -19.27 3.80 -14.30
N TYR A 11 -18.11 4.14 -14.79
CA TYR A 11 -17.94 4.66 -16.14
C TYR A 11 -17.20 3.67 -17.00
N ASP A 12 -17.65 3.52 -18.25
CA ASP A 12 -16.97 2.75 -19.28
C ASP A 12 -15.55 3.28 -19.48
N ALA A 13 -14.58 2.37 -19.44
CA ALA A 13 -13.17 2.68 -19.56
C ALA A 13 -12.83 3.09 -20.98
N SER A 14 -12.94 4.36 -21.29
CA SER A 14 -12.28 4.91 -22.48
C SER A 14 -10.93 5.51 -22.08
N ALA A 15 -9.90 4.95 -22.64
CA ALA A 15 -8.48 5.17 -22.44
C ALA A 15 -8.02 6.64 -22.33
N GLY A 16 -7.69 7.06 -21.13
CA GLY A 16 -6.84 8.22 -20.89
C GLY A 16 -5.48 7.77 -20.36
N LEU A 17 -4.57 7.47 -21.25
CA LEU A 17 -3.25 6.87 -20.99
C LEU A 17 -2.20 7.85 -20.46
N LEU A 18 -2.45 8.54 -19.39
CA LEU A 18 -1.41 9.32 -18.73
C LEU A 18 -1.45 9.01 -17.23
N GLY A 19 -0.46 8.30 -16.78
CA GLY A 19 -0.33 8.03 -15.37
C GLY A 19 -0.18 9.33 -14.55
N MET A 20 -0.44 9.27 -13.25
CA MET A 20 -0.49 10.42 -12.36
C MET A 20 0.83 11.19 -12.31
N THR A 21 0.81 12.48 -12.64
CA THR A 21 1.96 13.35 -12.47
C THR A 21 2.16 13.72 -10.99
N PRO A 22 3.36 14.14 -10.57
CA PRO A 22 3.56 14.66 -9.22
C PRO A 22 2.66 15.85 -8.87
N GLY A 23 2.29 16.64 -9.87
CA GLY A 23 1.35 17.75 -9.72
C GLY A 23 -0.07 17.26 -9.48
N SER A 24 -0.54 16.31 -10.29
CA SER A 24 -1.87 15.71 -10.14
C SER A 24 -2.04 15.01 -8.80
N TYR A 25 -1.01 14.34 -8.30
CA TYR A 25 -1.08 13.74 -6.96
C TYR A 25 -1.24 14.80 -5.86
N ARG A 26 -0.44 15.89 -5.91
CA ARG A 26 -0.57 17.01 -4.96
C ARG A 26 -1.91 17.73 -5.06
N ALA A 27 -2.51 17.73 -6.25
CA ALA A 27 -3.86 18.25 -6.50
C ALA A 27 -4.95 17.22 -6.21
N GLY A 28 -4.68 16.15 -5.46
CA GLY A 28 -5.66 15.14 -5.09
C GLY A 28 -6.07 14.20 -6.22
N GLY A 29 -5.18 14.00 -7.22
CA GLY A 29 -5.42 13.11 -8.35
C GLY A 29 -6.22 13.74 -9.49
N GLN A 30 -6.25 15.06 -9.60
CA GLN A 30 -6.98 15.77 -10.66
C GLN A 30 -6.59 15.27 -12.06
N GLY A 31 -7.60 14.87 -12.85
CA GLY A 31 -7.42 14.35 -14.20
C GLY A 31 -6.90 12.93 -14.30
N GLU A 32 -6.84 12.21 -13.18
CA GLU A 32 -6.41 10.80 -13.12
C GLU A 32 -7.63 9.89 -13.00
N THR A 33 -7.59 8.77 -13.74
CA THR A 33 -8.52 7.66 -13.55
C THR A 33 -7.81 6.57 -12.75
N ILE A 34 -8.39 6.20 -11.61
CA ILE A 34 -7.87 5.14 -10.74
C ILE A 34 -8.86 3.99 -10.75
N ARG A 35 -8.41 2.84 -11.22
CA ARG A 35 -9.18 1.59 -11.13
C ARG A 35 -8.95 0.95 -9.77
N PHE A 36 -10.00 0.44 -9.16
CA PHE A 36 -9.88 -0.24 -7.88
C PHE A 36 -10.80 -1.45 -7.80
N ALA A 37 -10.44 -2.39 -6.96
CA ALA A 37 -11.28 -3.51 -6.57
C ALA A 37 -11.10 -3.80 -5.08
N ILE A 38 -12.13 -4.34 -4.47
CA ILE A 38 -12.12 -4.81 -3.08
C ILE A 38 -12.38 -6.30 -3.09
N ALA A 39 -11.56 -7.04 -2.35
CA ALA A 39 -11.64 -8.47 -2.21
C ALA A 39 -11.44 -8.89 -0.74
N GLN A 40 -11.45 -10.19 -0.49
CA GLN A 40 -11.12 -10.77 0.82
C GLN A 40 -9.79 -11.51 0.72
N CYS A 41 -8.99 -11.38 1.76
CA CYS A 41 -7.79 -12.18 1.99
C CYS A 41 -7.77 -12.66 3.44
N SER A 42 -6.79 -13.45 3.82
CA SER A 42 -6.71 -13.97 5.20
C SER A 42 -6.47 -12.88 6.25
N LEU A 43 -6.07 -11.68 5.84
CA LEU A 43 -5.90 -10.52 6.73
C LEU A 43 -7.15 -9.62 6.81
N GLY A 44 -8.25 -10.00 6.15
CA GLY A 44 -9.50 -9.25 6.10
C GLY A 44 -9.79 -8.69 4.71
N ALA A 45 -10.56 -7.60 4.64
CA ALA A 45 -10.84 -6.91 3.40
C ALA A 45 -9.55 -6.25 2.85
N ILE A 46 -9.35 -6.37 1.54
CA ILE A 46 -8.23 -5.75 0.83
C ILE A 46 -8.75 -4.92 -0.33
N LEU A 47 -8.29 -3.68 -0.42
CA LEU A 47 -8.53 -2.80 -1.55
C LEU A 47 -7.24 -2.65 -2.34
N VAL A 48 -7.30 -2.92 -3.63
CA VAL A 48 -6.20 -2.70 -4.58
C VAL A 48 -6.62 -1.61 -5.55
N ALA A 49 -5.78 -0.60 -5.71
CA ALA A 49 -6.02 0.48 -6.66
C ALA A 49 -4.80 0.72 -7.54
N ALA A 50 -5.03 1.02 -8.80
CA ALA A 50 -3.98 1.25 -9.78
C ALA A 50 -4.32 2.40 -10.73
N THR A 51 -3.28 3.12 -11.10
CA THR A 51 -3.25 4.01 -12.26
C THR A 51 -2.80 3.20 -13.50
N PRO A 52 -2.80 3.76 -14.71
CA PRO A 52 -2.19 3.13 -15.87
C PRO A 52 -0.69 2.79 -15.70
N ARG A 53 0.00 3.40 -14.75
CA ARG A 53 1.44 3.18 -14.49
C ARG A 53 1.74 2.10 -13.48
N GLY A 54 0.80 1.77 -12.61
CA GLY A 54 1.02 0.74 -11.59
C GLY A 54 0.11 0.90 -10.37
N ILE A 55 0.36 0.05 -9.40
CA ILE A 55 -0.38 0.02 -8.14
C ILE A 55 -0.11 1.31 -7.35
N CYS A 56 -1.15 2.04 -7.02
CA CYS A 56 -1.07 3.28 -6.25
C CYS A 56 -1.60 3.13 -4.81
N ALA A 57 -2.39 2.10 -4.51
CA ALA A 57 -2.81 1.78 -3.16
C ALA A 57 -3.05 0.27 -2.98
N ILE A 58 -2.62 -0.24 -1.83
CA ILE A 58 -3.01 -1.53 -1.27
C ILE A 58 -3.38 -1.26 0.17
N LEU A 59 -4.67 -1.34 0.50
CA LEU A 59 -5.20 -1.05 1.81
C LEU A 59 -5.80 -2.31 2.40
N ILE A 60 -5.60 -2.55 3.69
CA ILE A 60 -6.11 -3.74 4.38
C ILE A 60 -6.88 -3.30 5.62
N GLY A 61 -8.01 -3.92 5.86
CA GLY A 61 -8.86 -3.59 7.00
C GLY A 61 -9.87 -4.69 7.30
N ASP A 62 -10.72 -4.45 8.29
CA ASP A 62 -11.75 -5.42 8.66
C ASP A 62 -12.95 -5.34 7.70
N GLU A 63 -13.30 -4.13 7.29
CA GLU A 63 -14.47 -3.85 6.46
C GLU A 63 -14.11 -3.09 5.17
N PRO A 64 -14.84 -3.33 4.07
CA PRO A 64 -14.61 -2.69 2.78
C PRO A 64 -14.81 -1.17 2.76
N GLU A 65 -15.84 -0.69 3.44
CA GLU A 65 -16.27 0.71 3.35
C GLU A 65 -15.22 1.71 3.88
N PRO A 66 -14.55 1.48 5.03
CA PRO A 66 -13.46 2.35 5.48
C PRO A 66 -12.28 2.40 4.49
N LEU A 67 -12.01 1.31 3.78
CA LEU A 67 -10.95 1.26 2.77
C LEU A 67 -11.29 2.13 1.57
N LEU A 68 -12.55 2.10 1.12
CA LEU A 68 -13.00 2.94 0.03
C LEU A 68 -12.94 4.43 0.42
N ARG A 69 -13.37 4.76 1.62
CA ARG A 69 -13.28 6.14 2.14
C ARG A 69 -11.82 6.63 2.25
N ASP A 70 -10.88 5.76 2.64
CA ASP A 70 -9.45 6.11 2.66
C ASP A 70 -8.92 6.35 1.23
N LEU A 71 -9.33 5.56 0.24
CA LEU A 71 -8.98 5.78 -1.16
C LEU A 71 -9.54 7.12 -1.67
N GLU A 72 -10.82 7.40 -1.43
CA GLU A 72 -11.47 8.66 -1.80
C GLU A 72 -10.78 9.88 -1.17
N ALA A 73 -10.43 9.77 0.12
CA ALA A 73 -9.72 10.84 0.83
C ALA A 73 -8.30 11.09 0.30
N ARG A 74 -7.63 10.05 -0.22
CA ARG A 74 -6.29 10.18 -0.83
C ARG A 74 -6.34 10.83 -2.20
N PHE A 75 -7.38 10.58 -2.95
CA PHE A 75 -7.52 11.00 -4.34
C PHE A 75 -8.86 11.70 -4.58
N PRO A 76 -9.13 12.81 -3.86
CA PRO A 76 -10.44 13.45 -3.88
C PRO A 76 -10.82 14.08 -5.23
N GLN A 77 -9.85 14.27 -6.13
CA GLN A 77 -10.04 14.84 -7.47
C GLN A 77 -9.86 13.81 -8.58
N ALA A 78 -9.60 12.54 -8.24
CA ALA A 78 -9.50 11.47 -9.23
C ALA A 78 -10.88 10.89 -9.56
N GLU A 79 -11.00 10.37 -10.77
CA GLU A 79 -12.11 9.50 -11.14
C GLU A 79 -11.82 8.09 -10.63
N LEU A 80 -12.61 7.62 -9.66
CA LEU A 80 -12.49 6.26 -9.13
C LEU A 80 -13.44 5.34 -9.89
N VAL A 81 -12.88 4.34 -10.56
CA VAL A 81 -13.63 3.39 -11.40
C VAL A 81 -13.53 1.99 -10.81
N GLY A 82 -14.67 1.36 -10.54
CA GLY A 82 -14.70 -0.05 -10.15
C GLY A 82 -14.10 -0.91 -11.26
N ALA A 83 -13.15 -1.77 -10.89
CA ALA A 83 -12.40 -2.55 -11.86
C ALA A 83 -13.24 -3.66 -12.48
N GLN A 84 -13.00 -3.93 -13.75
CA GLN A 84 -13.59 -5.02 -14.52
C GLN A 84 -12.72 -6.28 -14.46
N ALA A 85 -13.15 -7.35 -15.14
CA ALA A 85 -12.51 -8.67 -15.12
C ALA A 85 -11.01 -8.68 -15.49
N ASP A 86 -10.54 -7.72 -16.30
CA ASP A 86 -9.13 -7.57 -16.64
C ASP A 86 -8.23 -7.21 -15.43
N PHE A 87 -8.80 -6.59 -14.41
CA PHE A 87 -8.12 -6.22 -13.19
C PHE A 87 -8.08 -7.35 -12.14
N GLU A 88 -8.92 -8.36 -12.27
CA GLU A 88 -8.99 -9.49 -11.31
C GLU A 88 -7.64 -10.20 -11.17
N ARG A 89 -6.90 -10.34 -12.27
CA ARG A 89 -5.56 -10.94 -12.24
C ARG A 89 -4.60 -10.14 -11.36
N THR A 90 -4.63 -8.82 -11.45
CA THR A 90 -3.83 -7.93 -10.61
C THR A 90 -4.19 -8.08 -9.14
N VAL A 91 -5.48 -8.13 -8.82
CA VAL A 91 -5.97 -8.36 -7.46
C VAL A 91 -5.52 -9.72 -6.94
N ALA A 92 -5.64 -10.77 -7.74
CA ALA A 92 -5.21 -12.12 -7.37
C ALA A 92 -3.68 -12.18 -7.10
N GLN A 93 -2.86 -11.49 -7.89
CA GLN A 93 -1.42 -11.40 -7.67
C GLN A 93 -1.10 -10.68 -6.35
N VAL A 94 -1.80 -9.59 -6.04
CA VAL A 94 -1.61 -8.85 -4.78
C VAL A 94 -2.04 -9.72 -3.60
N ILE A 95 -3.17 -10.42 -3.67
CA ILE A 95 -3.62 -11.35 -2.63
C ILE A 95 -2.59 -12.47 -2.46
N GLY A 96 -2.14 -13.10 -3.52
CA GLY A 96 -1.11 -14.15 -3.47
C GLY A 96 0.17 -13.68 -2.80
N PHE A 97 0.58 -12.44 -3.06
CA PHE A 97 1.73 -11.81 -2.40
C PHE A 97 1.48 -11.57 -0.90
N VAL A 98 0.29 -11.09 -0.52
CA VAL A 98 -0.07 -10.91 0.90
C VAL A 98 -0.07 -12.24 1.66
N GLU A 99 -0.57 -13.31 1.01
CA GLU A 99 -0.58 -14.65 1.60
C GLU A 99 0.83 -15.27 1.71
N ALA A 100 1.71 -14.95 0.75
CA ALA A 100 3.08 -15.47 0.68
C ALA A 100 4.10 -14.36 0.33
N PRO A 101 4.42 -13.45 1.26
CA PRO A 101 5.27 -12.27 0.97
C PRO A 101 6.68 -12.60 0.47
N ARG A 102 7.16 -13.82 0.73
CA ARG A 102 8.48 -14.29 0.26
C ARG A 102 8.55 -14.44 -1.26
N LEU A 103 7.41 -14.65 -1.92
CA LEU A 103 7.38 -14.80 -3.38
C LEU A 103 7.64 -13.50 -4.13
N GLY A 104 7.58 -12.36 -3.42
CA GLY A 104 7.70 -11.04 -4.02
C GLY A 104 6.45 -10.63 -4.80
N LEU A 105 6.43 -9.39 -5.25
CA LEU A 105 5.39 -8.84 -6.10
C LEU A 105 6.02 -8.25 -7.35
N ASP A 106 5.76 -8.87 -8.49
CA ASP A 106 6.21 -8.41 -9.80
C ASP A 106 5.12 -7.57 -10.49
N LEU A 107 4.78 -6.46 -9.84
CA LEU A 107 3.87 -5.46 -10.38
C LEU A 107 4.49 -4.06 -10.21
N PRO A 108 4.36 -3.19 -11.22
CA PRO A 108 4.84 -1.83 -11.10
C PRO A 108 4.06 -1.09 -10.01
N LEU A 109 4.77 -0.25 -9.27
CA LEU A 109 4.19 0.62 -8.25
C LEU A 109 4.19 2.06 -8.75
N ASP A 110 3.06 2.74 -8.64
CA ASP A 110 2.93 4.19 -8.88
C ASP A 110 2.68 4.92 -7.57
N VAL A 111 3.65 4.84 -6.66
CA VAL A 111 3.57 5.42 -5.33
C VAL A 111 4.18 6.81 -5.32
N ARG A 112 3.40 7.78 -4.88
CA ARG A 112 3.81 9.17 -4.78
C ARG A 112 4.01 9.57 -3.33
N GLY A 113 5.03 10.37 -3.10
CA GLY A 113 5.36 10.90 -1.79
C GLY A 113 6.45 11.96 -1.89
N THR A 114 6.80 12.56 -0.75
CA THR A 114 7.93 13.49 -0.67
C THR A 114 9.24 12.77 -1.01
N ALA A 115 10.28 13.53 -1.33
CA ALA A 115 11.61 12.97 -1.59
C ALA A 115 12.10 12.13 -0.41
N PHE A 116 11.85 12.57 0.82
CA PHE A 116 12.20 11.83 2.02
C PHE A 116 11.42 10.52 2.14
N GLN A 117 10.08 10.55 1.98
CA GLN A 117 9.25 9.35 2.01
C GLN A 117 9.72 8.31 0.98
N ARG A 118 9.97 8.71 -0.24
CA ARG A 118 10.48 7.81 -1.29
C ARG A 118 11.80 7.15 -0.90
N ARG A 119 12.74 7.91 -0.34
CA ARG A 119 14.02 7.34 0.15
C ARG A 119 13.79 6.31 1.25
N VAL A 120 12.89 6.59 2.20
CA VAL A 120 12.53 5.63 3.25
C VAL A 120 11.91 4.37 2.66
N TRP A 121 10.98 4.51 1.71
CA TRP A 121 10.30 3.38 1.09
C TRP A 121 11.24 2.52 0.23
N GLU A 122 12.18 3.12 -0.47
CA GLU A 122 13.22 2.39 -1.19
C GLU A 122 14.12 1.59 -0.22
N ALA A 123 14.53 2.20 0.87
CA ALA A 123 15.31 1.52 1.90
C ALA A 123 14.54 0.36 2.55
N LEU A 124 13.22 0.52 2.76
CA LEU A 124 12.35 -0.56 3.24
C LEU A 124 12.28 -1.73 2.27
N ARG A 125 12.14 -1.46 0.98
CA ARG A 125 12.10 -2.51 -0.05
C ARG A 125 13.39 -3.32 -0.14
N ALA A 126 14.50 -2.75 0.29
CA ALA A 126 15.79 -3.44 0.38
C ALA A 126 15.90 -4.37 1.60
N VAL A 127 14.99 -4.28 2.58
CA VAL A 127 14.96 -5.19 3.72
C VAL A 127 14.36 -6.52 3.26
N PRO A 128 15.10 -7.64 3.30
CA PRO A 128 14.59 -8.91 2.79
C PRO A 128 13.45 -9.48 3.65
N ALA A 129 12.63 -10.34 3.06
CA ALA A 129 11.59 -11.07 3.77
C ALA A 129 12.21 -11.94 4.86
N GLY A 130 11.61 -11.92 6.05
CA GLY A 130 12.11 -12.62 7.23
C GLY A 130 13.16 -11.84 8.04
N ALA A 131 13.62 -10.70 7.55
CA ALA A 131 14.46 -9.78 8.31
C ALA A 131 13.65 -8.61 8.86
N THR A 132 14.09 -8.06 9.97
CA THR A 132 13.53 -6.84 10.57
C THR A 132 14.59 -5.76 10.69
N VAL A 133 14.16 -4.53 10.80
CA VAL A 133 15.00 -3.35 11.00
C VAL A 133 14.33 -2.42 12.00
N SER A 134 15.10 -1.73 12.82
CA SER A 134 14.54 -0.67 13.68
C SER A 134 14.44 0.66 12.93
N TYR A 135 13.57 1.55 13.40
CA TYR A 135 13.48 2.92 12.86
C TYR A 135 14.82 3.66 12.92
N ARG A 136 15.61 3.40 13.98
CA ARG A 136 16.93 3.99 14.15
C ARG A 136 17.92 3.47 13.12
N GLU A 137 18.04 2.16 12.97
CA GLU A 137 18.90 1.54 11.96
C GLU A 137 18.53 1.99 10.54
N LEU A 138 17.24 2.12 10.24
CA LEU A 138 16.79 2.60 8.95
C LEU A 138 17.19 4.07 8.73
N ALA A 139 17.08 4.92 9.76
CA ALA A 139 17.56 6.29 9.71
C ALA A 139 19.08 6.37 9.50
N GLU A 140 19.84 5.53 10.19
CA GLU A 140 21.31 5.42 10.03
C GLU A 140 21.69 5.00 8.60
N ARG A 141 21.01 4.00 8.03
CA ARG A 141 21.20 3.56 6.62
C ARG A 141 20.92 4.68 5.61
N LEU A 142 20.02 5.59 5.95
CA LEU A 142 19.72 6.76 5.13
C LEU A 142 20.71 7.91 5.30
N GLY A 143 21.72 7.74 6.17
CA GLY A 143 22.69 8.80 6.51
C GLY A 143 22.09 9.92 7.36
N MET A 144 21.01 9.65 8.07
CA MET A 144 20.24 10.62 8.86
C MET A 144 20.03 10.11 10.30
N PRO A 145 21.14 9.85 11.06
CA PRO A 145 21.02 9.40 12.44
C PRO A 145 20.24 10.44 13.24
N GLY A 146 19.27 10.02 14.01
CA GLY A 146 18.34 10.93 14.71
C GLY A 146 17.01 11.16 14.00
N ALA A 147 16.86 10.78 12.72
CA ALA A 147 15.61 10.93 11.98
C ALA A 147 14.59 9.79 12.22
N ALA A 148 14.75 8.97 13.26
CA ALA A 148 13.90 7.81 13.53
C ALA A 148 12.40 8.16 13.59
N ARG A 149 12.04 9.32 14.19
CA ARG A 149 10.65 9.79 14.23
C ARG A 149 10.11 10.16 12.84
N ALA A 150 10.94 10.81 12.01
CA ALA A 150 10.56 11.15 10.64
C ALA A 150 10.42 9.88 9.79
N VAL A 151 11.29 8.89 9.98
CA VAL A 151 11.18 7.56 9.35
C VAL A 151 9.87 6.88 9.75
N ALA A 152 9.50 6.92 11.03
CA ALA A 152 8.21 6.38 11.48
C ALA A 152 7.02 7.07 10.81
N GLY A 153 7.08 8.40 10.65
CA GLY A 153 6.08 9.17 9.89
C GLY A 153 5.99 8.74 8.42
N ALA A 154 7.12 8.50 7.77
CA ALA A 154 7.15 8.00 6.39
C ALA A 154 6.59 6.57 6.27
N CYS A 155 6.84 5.70 7.25
CA CYS A 155 6.23 4.38 7.33
C CYS A 155 4.71 4.46 7.48
N ALA A 156 4.22 5.35 8.34
CA ALA A 156 2.77 5.56 8.54
C ALA A 156 2.08 6.14 7.29
N ALA A 157 2.80 6.87 6.46
CA ALA A 157 2.30 7.45 5.20
C ALA A 157 2.28 6.45 4.02
N ASN A 158 2.85 5.26 4.18
CA ASN A 158 2.86 4.24 3.13
C ASN A 158 1.45 3.89 2.64
N PRO A 159 1.14 4.04 1.34
CA PRO A 159 -0.17 3.73 0.79
C PRO A 159 -0.31 2.28 0.27
N VAL A 160 0.78 1.52 0.20
CA VAL A 160 0.80 0.18 -0.39
C VAL A 160 1.29 -0.86 0.63
N ALA A 161 0.33 -1.43 1.34
CA ALA A 161 0.58 -2.47 2.33
C ALA A 161 1.42 -3.62 1.72
N VAL A 162 2.33 -4.17 2.50
CA VAL A 162 3.19 -5.31 2.14
C VAL A 162 4.18 -5.03 1.01
N ALA A 163 3.75 -4.38 -0.09
CA ALA A 163 4.61 -4.05 -1.24
C ALA A 163 5.74 -3.08 -0.86
N ILE A 164 5.46 -2.14 0.05
CA ILE A 164 6.50 -1.42 0.81
C ILE A 164 6.44 -1.97 2.24
N PRO A 165 7.42 -2.79 2.65
CA PRO A 165 7.26 -3.66 3.82
C PRO A 165 7.50 -2.94 5.15
N CYS A 166 6.67 -1.93 5.48
CA CYS A 166 6.71 -1.24 6.78
C CYS A 166 6.48 -2.19 7.96
N HIS A 167 5.85 -3.35 7.74
CA HIS A 167 5.69 -4.37 8.77
C HIS A 167 7.04 -4.92 9.27
N ARG A 168 8.12 -4.84 8.47
CA ARG A 168 9.47 -5.25 8.85
C ARG A 168 10.18 -4.26 9.79
N VAL A 169 9.58 -3.09 10.06
CA VAL A 169 10.15 -2.12 11.01
C VAL A 169 9.64 -2.41 12.41
N VAL A 170 10.55 -2.64 13.33
CA VAL A 170 10.27 -2.94 14.74
C VAL A 170 10.93 -1.90 15.65
N ARG A 171 10.68 -1.96 16.95
CA ARG A 171 11.43 -1.17 17.92
C ARG A 171 12.85 -1.71 18.08
N LEU A 172 13.74 -0.92 18.67
CA LEU A 172 15.13 -1.30 18.88
C LEU A 172 15.28 -2.57 19.75
N ASP A 173 14.35 -2.79 20.66
CA ASP A 173 14.27 -3.98 21.51
C ASP A 173 13.59 -5.20 20.81
N GLY A 174 13.26 -5.06 19.52
CA GLY A 174 12.59 -6.09 18.73
C GLY A 174 11.08 -6.19 18.96
N THR A 175 10.50 -5.40 19.86
CA THR A 175 9.05 -5.39 20.08
C THR A 175 8.31 -4.74 18.90
N LEU A 176 7.06 -5.17 18.68
CA LEU A 176 6.24 -4.60 17.61
C LEU A 176 5.87 -3.15 17.94
N SER A 177 6.12 -2.29 16.98
CA SER A 177 5.61 -0.92 16.97
C SER A 177 4.29 -0.84 16.20
N GLY A 178 3.65 0.34 16.23
CA GLY A 178 2.43 0.57 15.48
C GLY A 178 2.56 0.19 13.99
N TYR A 179 1.45 -0.17 13.40
CA TYR A 179 1.30 -0.49 12.00
C TYR A 179 0.00 0.13 11.49
N ARG A 180 0.03 0.78 10.32
CA ARG A 180 -1.13 1.50 9.78
C ARG A 180 -2.37 0.61 9.69
N TRP A 181 -2.19 -0.64 9.32
CA TRP A 181 -3.27 -1.61 9.12
C TRP A 181 -3.48 -2.56 10.30
N GLY A 182 -2.94 -2.22 11.48
CA GLY A 182 -3.13 -2.97 12.71
C GLY A 182 -1.96 -3.88 13.08
N ILE A 183 -1.67 -3.94 14.37
CA ILE A 183 -0.50 -4.65 14.92
C ILE A 183 -0.60 -6.17 14.74
N GLU A 184 -1.82 -6.73 14.76
CA GLU A 184 -2.03 -8.16 14.57
C GLU A 184 -1.70 -8.59 13.14
N ARG A 185 -2.07 -7.78 12.13
CA ARG A 185 -1.67 -7.99 10.74
C ARG A 185 -0.16 -7.92 10.56
N LYS A 186 0.49 -6.99 11.25
CA LYS A 186 1.95 -6.90 11.27
C LYS A 186 2.59 -8.18 11.82
N ARG A 187 2.07 -8.69 12.93
CA ARG A 187 2.53 -9.94 13.54
C ARG A 187 2.39 -11.10 12.57
N THR A 188 1.21 -11.28 11.99
CA THR A 188 0.93 -12.33 11.02
C THR A 188 1.87 -12.27 9.81
N LEU A 189 2.11 -11.10 9.26
CA LEU A 189 3.03 -10.92 8.12
C LEU A 189 4.46 -11.32 8.48
N LEU A 190 4.96 -10.90 9.65
CA LEU A 190 6.29 -11.28 10.13
C LEU A 190 6.42 -12.79 10.38
N GLU A 191 5.38 -13.43 10.95
CA GLU A 191 5.34 -14.88 11.16
C GLU A 191 5.39 -15.65 9.83
N ARG A 192 4.62 -15.23 8.83
CA ARG A 192 4.65 -15.80 7.48
C ARG A 192 6.05 -15.69 6.85
N GLU A 193 6.66 -14.53 6.97
CA GLU A 193 8.02 -14.31 6.45
C GLU A 193 9.07 -15.12 7.21
N ALA A 194 8.86 -15.40 8.49
CA ALA A 194 9.71 -16.29 9.29
C ALA A 194 9.51 -17.79 8.99
N GLY A 195 8.51 -18.14 8.15
CA GLY A 195 8.15 -19.54 7.87
C GLY A 195 7.47 -20.24 9.03
N LYS A 196 6.83 -19.49 9.91
CA LYS A 196 6.01 -19.98 11.04
C LYS A 196 4.55 -19.84 10.61
N SER A 197 4.07 -20.80 9.82
CA SER A 197 2.65 -20.93 9.45
C SER A 197 2.00 -22.01 10.28
#